data_73ba9651bc2b541c54188e84df757673
#
_entry.id   73ba9651bc2b541c54188e84df757673
#
_cell.length_a   1.000
_cell.length_b   1.000
_cell.length_c   1.000
_cell.angle_alpha   90.00
_cell.angle_beta   90.00
_cell.angle_gamma   90.00
#
_symmetry.space_group_name_H-M   'P 1'
#
loop_
_entity.id
_entity.type
_entity.pdbx_description
1 polymer ?
#
loop_
_entity_poly.entity_id
_entity_poly.type
_entity_poly.pdbx_seq_one_letter_code
_entity_poly.pdbx_strand_id
1 'polypeptide(L)'
;MIVTLEDAGLWTDGRYFIQAEKQLQDSGITLYRMGLDGVPTVNTYLDNVLKDGQVLGCDGRMVTTTWLMAMKRRYKVKSNVDLVGDIWEDRPDRPKQPIWELALKYAGVSREAKLSRLWDWMKQKSLDYFILTSLDDIAWLFNLRGNDIPCCPVFLSYAVFTQESGVLFCEKNCANGSIQTALMKAGIETRPYEEVEQYIRKMGQGKRVAMDMRVVNAHLAAQVPNENTLVDVVNPTGMWKAVKNETEVKNERIAHLKDGIAITKMLYWLR
;
A
#
# COMPACT_ATOMS: atom_id res chain seq x y z
N MET A 1 10.52 13.52 4.08
CA MET A 1 11.42 14.67 3.83
C MET A 1 10.57 15.90 3.56
N ILE A 2 10.99 17.07 4.05
CA ILE A 2 10.41 18.37 3.72
C ILE A 2 11.51 19.22 3.11
N VAL A 3 11.19 19.94 2.06
CA VAL A 3 12.09 20.88 1.38
C VAL A 3 11.40 22.24 1.36
N THR A 4 12.11 23.27 1.78
CA THR A 4 11.72 24.68 1.72
C THR A 4 12.66 25.42 0.76
N LEU A 5 12.52 26.74 0.64
CA LEU A 5 13.47 27.54 -0.14
C LEU A 5 14.84 27.69 0.56
N GLU A 6 14.90 27.45 1.87
CA GLU A 6 16.08 27.71 2.70
C GLU A 6 16.68 26.46 3.32
N ASP A 7 15.90 25.38 3.46
CA ASP A 7 16.31 24.17 4.21
C ASP A 7 15.65 22.91 3.63
N ALA A 8 16.30 21.76 3.85
CA ALA A 8 15.77 20.45 3.57
C ALA A 8 15.96 19.54 4.79
N GLY A 9 14.90 18.86 5.23
CA GLY A 9 14.94 18.01 6.40
C GLY A 9 14.35 16.62 6.18
N LEU A 10 15.05 15.58 6.68
CA LEU A 10 14.58 14.20 6.68
C LEU A 10 14.25 13.75 8.11
N TRP A 11 13.02 13.33 8.34
CA TRP A 11 12.57 12.70 9.59
C TRP A 11 12.60 11.19 9.46
N THR A 12 13.29 10.52 10.39
CA THR A 12 13.31 9.05 10.46
C THR A 12 13.32 8.58 11.91
N ASP A 13 12.98 7.30 12.13
CA ASP A 13 12.99 6.67 13.46
C ASP A 13 14.34 6.02 13.80
N GLY A 14 14.51 5.57 15.06
CA GLY A 14 15.77 5.08 15.61
C GLY A 14 16.40 3.91 14.87
N ARG A 15 15.63 3.12 14.11
CA ARG A 15 16.13 1.99 13.32
C ARG A 15 17.05 2.44 12.19
N TYR A 16 16.91 3.69 11.73
CA TYR A 16 17.58 4.22 10.56
C TYR A 16 18.55 5.38 10.85
N PHE A 17 18.75 5.80 12.12
CA PHE A 17 19.58 6.95 12.44
C PHE A 17 20.99 6.84 11.87
N ILE A 18 21.67 5.70 12.09
CA ILE A 18 23.05 5.49 11.61
C ILE A 18 23.11 5.45 10.08
N GLN A 19 22.13 4.78 9.44
CA GLN A 19 22.07 4.72 7.99
C GLN A 19 21.84 6.12 7.39
N ALA A 20 20.84 6.84 7.90
CA ALA A 20 20.49 8.17 7.42
C ALA A 20 21.64 9.16 7.61
N GLU A 21 22.33 9.14 8.76
CA GLU A 21 23.49 9.99 9.00
C GLU A 21 24.58 9.79 7.95
N LYS A 22 24.91 8.54 7.63
CA LYS A 22 25.89 8.21 6.59
C LYS A 22 25.46 8.64 5.18
N GLN A 23 24.17 8.39 4.85
CA GLN A 23 23.63 8.67 3.51
C GLN A 23 23.39 10.18 3.26
N LEU A 24 23.17 10.95 4.32
CA LEU A 24 22.95 12.40 4.22
C LEU A 24 24.24 13.22 4.38
N GLN A 25 25.38 12.57 4.63
CA GLN A 25 26.66 13.28 4.73
C GLN A 25 26.92 14.12 3.49
N ASP A 26 27.29 15.38 3.69
CA ASP A 26 27.59 16.36 2.64
C ASP A 26 26.44 16.67 1.65
N SER A 27 25.20 16.21 1.95
CA SER A 27 24.03 16.45 1.09
C SER A 27 23.34 17.81 1.33
N GLY A 28 23.62 18.49 2.42
CA GLY A 28 22.89 19.68 2.88
C GLY A 28 21.50 19.38 3.46
N ILE A 29 21.15 18.10 3.64
CA ILE A 29 19.85 17.69 4.21
C ILE A 29 20.01 17.44 5.70
N THR A 30 19.24 18.14 6.53
CA THR A 30 19.24 17.99 7.98
C THR A 30 18.53 16.71 8.42
N LEU A 31 19.20 15.88 9.25
CA LEU A 31 18.60 14.69 9.83
C LEU A 31 17.84 15.02 11.13
N TYR A 32 16.53 14.88 11.11
CA TYR A 32 15.66 14.96 12.28
C TYR A 32 15.41 13.56 12.87
N ARG A 33 16.04 13.27 14.01
CA ARG A 33 15.93 11.98 14.73
C ARG A 33 14.60 11.93 15.51
N MET A 34 13.55 11.36 14.91
CA MET A 34 12.21 11.32 15.50
C MET A 34 12.21 10.67 16.89
N GLY A 35 11.49 11.29 17.81
CA GLY A 35 11.31 10.80 19.19
C GLY A 35 12.42 11.18 20.16
N LEU A 36 13.46 11.90 19.72
CA LEU A 36 14.44 12.48 20.65
C LEU A 36 13.98 13.86 21.14
N ASP A 37 14.41 14.22 22.36
CA ASP A 37 14.10 15.51 22.97
C ASP A 37 14.64 16.66 22.10
N GLY A 38 13.85 17.71 21.98
CA GLY A 38 14.18 18.90 21.20
C GLY A 38 14.01 18.74 19.66
N VAL A 39 13.68 17.54 19.15
CA VAL A 39 13.44 17.32 17.73
C VAL A 39 11.96 17.60 17.40
N PRO A 40 11.64 18.58 16.52
CA PRO A 40 10.27 18.89 16.17
C PRO A 40 9.64 17.75 15.36
N THR A 41 8.35 17.50 15.58
CA THR A 41 7.59 16.64 14.66
C THR A 41 7.45 17.31 13.30
N VAL A 42 7.14 16.53 12.26
CA VAL A 42 6.84 17.06 10.92
C VAL A 42 5.79 18.17 10.98
N ASN A 43 4.72 17.97 11.76
CA ASN A 43 3.65 18.96 11.90
C ASN A 43 4.15 20.24 12.59
N THR A 44 4.88 20.12 13.69
CA THR A 44 5.46 21.27 14.40
C THR A 44 6.43 22.05 13.51
N TYR A 45 7.23 21.36 12.72
CA TYR A 45 8.13 22.00 11.77
C TYR A 45 7.34 22.77 10.69
N LEU A 46 6.33 22.15 10.09
CA LEU A 46 5.46 22.82 9.10
C LEU A 46 4.77 24.05 9.66
N ASP A 47 4.27 24.00 10.90
CA ASP A 47 3.68 25.17 11.55
C ASP A 47 4.63 26.35 11.72
N ASN A 48 5.93 26.04 11.91
CA ASN A 48 6.94 27.07 12.09
C ASN A 48 7.43 27.68 10.76
N VAL A 49 7.45 26.90 9.67
CA VAL A 49 8.07 27.34 8.40
C VAL A 49 7.04 27.83 7.38
N LEU A 50 5.81 27.31 7.38
CA LEU A 50 4.76 27.75 6.46
C LEU A 50 4.13 29.07 6.92
N LYS A 51 4.35 30.12 6.13
CA LYS A 51 3.76 31.45 6.34
C LYS A 51 2.42 31.55 5.60
N ASP A 52 1.62 32.55 6.01
CA ASP A 52 0.35 32.83 5.35
C ASP A 52 0.54 33.05 3.85
N GLY A 53 -0.33 32.42 3.05
CA GLY A 53 -0.29 32.48 1.60
C GLY A 53 0.61 31.46 0.93
N GLN A 54 1.51 30.81 1.64
CA GLN A 54 2.33 29.73 1.10
C GLN A 54 1.53 28.44 0.89
N VAL A 55 2.04 27.57 0.01
CA VAL A 55 1.37 26.33 -0.39
C VAL A 55 2.27 25.14 -0.08
N LEU A 56 1.74 24.15 0.64
CA LEU A 56 2.37 22.86 0.83
C LEU A 56 2.17 22.00 -0.44
N GLY A 57 3.24 21.68 -1.15
CA GLY A 57 3.24 20.76 -2.30
C GLY A 57 3.53 19.32 -1.88
N CYS A 58 2.80 18.35 -2.43
CA CYS A 58 3.11 16.94 -2.27
C CYS A 58 2.57 16.11 -3.45
N ASP A 59 3.14 14.91 -3.64
CA ASP A 59 2.54 13.91 -4.52
C ASP A 59 1.46 13.12 -3.75
N GLY A 60 0.21 13.26 -4.19
CA GLY A 60 -0.93 12.54 -3.60
C GLY A 60 -0.83 11.02 -3.68
N ARG A 61 0.03 10.47 -4.57
CA ARG A 61 0.31 9.03 -4.65
C ARG A 61 1.17 8.53 -3.50
N MET A 62 1.92 9.43 -2.84
CA MET A 62 2.87 9.13 -1.77
C MET A 62 2.34 9.39 -0.37
N VAL A 63 1.13 9.95 -0.25
CA VAL A 63 0.50 10.27 1.04
C VAL A 63 -0.87 9.63 1.15
N THR A 64 -1.26 9.26 2.38
CA THR A 64 -2.60 8.68 2.61
C THR A 64 -3.70 9.74 2.51
N THR A 65 -4.91 9.30 2.19
CA THR A 65 -6.09 10.17 2.13
C THR A 65 -6.32 10.89 3.45
N THR A 66 -6.25 10.19 4.58
CA THR A 66 -6.42 10.76 5.92
C THR A 66 -5.37 11.84 6.22
N TRP A 67 -4.10 11.59 5.88
CA TRP A 67 -3.03 12.58 6.08
C TRP A 67 -3.29 13.84 5.25
N LEU A 68 -3.61 13.68 3.97
CA LEU A 68 -3.89 14.83 3.10
C LEU A 68 -5.09 15.65 3.59
N MET A 69 -6.15 14.98 4.04
CA MET A 69 -7.32 15.67 4.61
C MET A 69 -6.95 16.48 5.87
N ALA A 70 -6.10 15.93 6.73
CA ALA A 70 -5.59 16.64 7.92
C ALA A 70 -4.75 17.86 7.53
N MET A 71 -3.88 17.74 6.53
CA MET A 71 -3.06 18.85 6.04
C MET A 71 -3.91 19.94 5.39
N LYS A 72 -4.92 19.59 4.59
CA LYS A 72 -5.84 20.56 3.97
C LYS A 72 -6.69 21.37 4.97
N ARG A 73 -6.89 20.86 6.19
CA ARG A 73 -7.56 21.62 7.27
C ARG A 73 -6.67 22.70 7.89
N ARG A 74 -5.36 22.59 7.73
CA ARG A 74 -4.35 23.46 8.38
C ARG A 74 -3.68 24.38 7.37
N TYR A 75 -3.48 23.92 6.13
CA TYR A 75 -2.67 24.59 5.13
C TYR A 75 -3.36 24.60 3.77
N LYS A 76 -2.95 25.53 2.91
CA LYS A 76 -3.23 25.46 1.49
C LYS A 76 -2.34 24.39 0.88
N VAL A 77 -2.93 23.30 0.32
CA VAL A 77 -2.20 22.13 -0.17
C VAL A 77 -2.42 21.93 -1.66
N LYS A 78 -1.33 21.68 -2.41
CA LYS A 78 -1.33 21.22 -3.79
C LYS A 78 -0.80 19.79 -3.81
N SER A 79 -1.65 18.79 -4.13
CA SER A 79 -1.34 17.36 -4.00
C SER A 79 -1.26 16.58 -5.32
N ASN A 80 -1.18 17.28 -6.44
CA ASN A 80 -1.12 16.69 -7.78
C ASN A 80 0.22 16.97 -8.49
N VAL A 81 1.30 17.05 -7.73
CA VAL A 81 2.64 17.37 -8.25
C VAL A 81 3.63 16.29 -7.82
N ASP A 82 4.37 15.73 -8.77
CA ASP A 82 5.49 14.82 -8.52
C ASP A 82 6.81 15.61 -8.58
N LEU A 83 7.06 16.39 -7.53
CA LEU A 83 8.26 17.25 -7.45
C LEU A 83 9.58 16.48 -7.50
N VAL A 84 9.57 15.21 -7.13
CA VAL A 84 10.76 14.35 -7.19
C VAL A 84 10.92 13.75 -8.59
N GLY A 85 9.83 13.29 -9.20
CA GLY A 85 9.85 12.74 -10.56
C GLY A 85 10.34 13.73 -11.61
N ASP A 86 10.02 15.02 -11.44
CA ASP A 86 10.42 16.08 -12.37
C ASP A 86 11.93 16.31 -12.44
N ILE A 87 12.68 15.91 -11.39
CA ILE A 87 14.14 16.12 -11.29
C ILE A 87 14.95 14.81 -11.28
N TRP A 88 14.27 13.65 -11.22
CA TRP A 88 14.92 12.34 -11.15
C TRP A 88 15.01 11.72 -12.55
N GLU A 89 16.04 12.09 -13.32
CA GLU A 89 16.20 11.70 -14.72
C GLU A 89 16.40 10.19 -14.92
N ASP A 90 17.11 9.52 -14.02
CA ASP A 90 17.41 8.08 -14.07
C ASP A 90 16.51 7.25 -13.13
N ARG A 91 15.28 7.72 -12.89
CA ARG A 91 14.32 7.01 -12.04
C ARG A 91 14.05 5.59 -12.57
N PRO A 92 14.31 4.54 -11.76
CA PRO A 92 14.09 3.17 -12.21
C PRO A 92 12.61 2.88 -12.45
N ASP A 93 12.34 2.03 -13.43
CA ASP A 93 11.01 1.49 -13.67
C ASP A 93 10.47 0.75 -12.46
N ARG A 94 9.14 0.65 -12.35
CA ARG A 94 8.52 -0.23 -11.37
C ARG A 94 8.94 -1.68 -11.60
N PRO A 95 9.13 -2.48 -10.52
CA PRO A 95 9.38 -3.91 -10.64
C PRO A 95 8.26 -4.61 -11.42
N LYS A 96 8.62 -5.64 -12.18
CA LYS A 96 7.72 -6.40 -13.06
C LYS A 96 7.98 -7.90 -12.90
N GLN A 97 8.07 -8.37 -11.64
CA GLN A 97 8.37 -9.77 -11.36
C GLN A 97 7.14 -10.67 -11.58
N PRO A 98 7.35 -11.92 -12.02
CA PRO A 98 6.24 -12.86 -12.20
C PRO A 98 5.45 -13.09 -10.91
N ILE A 99 4.13 -13.10 -11.05
CA ILE A 99 3.18 -13.48 -9.98
C ILE A 99 3.04 -15.01 -10.00
N TRP A 100 2.95 -15.61 -8.82
CA TRP A 100 2.76 -17.06 -8.68
C TRP A 100 1.68 -17.40 -7.66
N GLU A 101 1.08 -18.58 -7.79
CA GLU A 101 0.02 -19.04 -6.90
C GLU A 101 0.57 -19.66 -5.61
N LEU A 102 0.03 -19.25 -4.47
CA LEU A 102 0.20 -19.96 -3.22
C LEU A 102 -0.76 -21.16 -3.19
N ALA A 103 -0.22 -22.36 -3.28
CA ALA A 103 -1.03 -23.58 -3.30
C ALA A 103 -1.92 -23.71 -2.04
N LEU A 104 -3.11 -24.28 -2.21
CA LEU A 104 -4.11 -24.45 -1.15
C LEU A 104 -3.57 -25.20 0.07
N LYS A 105 -2.63 -26.15 -0.11
CA LYS A 105 -1.93 -26.84 0.97
C LYS A 105 -1.13 -25.92 1.92
N TYR A 106 -0.87 -24.68 1.49
CA TYR A 106 -0.23 -23.65 2.33
C TYR A 106 -1.23 -22.58 2.78
N ALA A 107 -2.18 -22.21 1.94
CA ALA A 107 -3.16 -21.18 2.23
C ALA A 107 -4.31 -21.67 3.13
N GLY A 108 -4.68 -22.96 3.04
CA GLY A 108 -5.73 -23.58 3.84
C GLY A 108 -7.18 -23.21 3.42
N VAL A 109 -7.37 -22.01 2.88
CA VAL A 109 -8.67 -21.49 2.40
C VAL A 109 -8.51 -21.02 0.96
N SER A 110 -9.47 -21.40 0.09
CA SER A 110 -9.43 -21.03 -1.32
C SER A 110 -9.70 -19.55 -1.55
N ARG A 111 -9.29 -19.02 -2.71
CA ARG A 111 -9.57 -17.62 -3.09
C ARG A 111 -11.08 -17.36 -3.23
N GLU A 112 -11.81 -18.34 -3.74
CA GLU A 112 -13.26 -18.26 -3.92
C GLU A 112 -13.97 -18.08 -2.58
N ALA A 113 -13.56 -18.83 -1.56
CA ALA A 113 -14.13 -18.72 -0.20
C ALA A 113 -13.80 -17.36 0.44
N LYS A 114 -12.59 -16.85 0.23
CA LYS A 114 -12.17 -15.52 0.72
C LYS A 114 -12.93 -14.40 0.01
N LEU A 115 -13.13 -14.50 -1.30
CA LEU A 115 -13.89 -13.54 -2.11
C LEU A 115 -15.37 -13.57 -1.73
N SER A 116 -15.98 -14.75 -1.55
CA SER A 116 -17.36 -14.87 -1.06
C SER A 116 -17.54 -14.13 0.27
N ARG A 117 -16.61 -14.31 1.22
CA ARG A 117 -16.62 -13.58 2.48
C ARG A 117 -16.54 -12.06 2.30
N LEU A 118 -15.74 -11.59 1.31
CA LEU A 118 -15.65 -10.16 1.00
C LEU A 118 -16.96 -9.62 0.43
N TRP A 119 -17.57 -10.32 -0.52
CA TRP A 119 -18.85 -9.91 -1.10
C TRP A 119 -19.99 -9.91 -0.07
N ASP A 120 -20.03 -10.89 0.84
CA ASP A 120 -20.99 -10.91 1.94
C ASP A 120 -20.82 -9.71 2.87
N TRP A 121 -19.55 -9.36 3.19
CA TRP A 121 -19.23 -8.16 3.97
C TRP A 121 -19.66 -6.87 3.24
N MET A 122 -19.42 -6.76 1.93
CA MET A 122 -19.85 -5.61 1.14
C MET A 122 -21.37 -5.46 1.13
N LYS A 123 -22.11 -6.57 0.96
CA LYS A 123 -23.58 -6.59 1.01
C LYS A 123 -24.11 -6.15 2.37
N GLN A 124 -23.56 -6.69 3.46
CA GLN A 124 -23.95 -6.32 4.83
C GLN A 124 -23.74 -4.82 5.12
N LYS A 125 -22.73 -4.21 4.52
CA LYS A 125 -22.41 -2.78 4.64
C LYS A 125 -23.09 -1.91 3.58
N SER A 126 -23.87 -2.51 2.68
CA SER A 126 -24.52 -1.82 1.55
C SER A 126 -23.50 -1.01 0.71
N LEU A 127 -22.38 -1.63 0.36
CA LEU A 127 -21.30 -1.02 -0.43
C LEU A 127 -21.44 -1.44 -1.89
N ASP A 128 -21.36 -0.48 -2.80
CA ASP A 128 -21.35 -0.77 -4.25
C ASP A 128 -19.95 -1.12 -4.74
N TYR A 129 -18.92 -0.43 -4.21
CA TYR A 129 -17.52 -0.65 -4.53
C TYR A 129 -16.67 -0.73 -3.28
N PHE A 130 -15.59 -1.51 -3.36
CA PHE A 130 -14.52 -1.54 -2.37
C PHE A 130 -13.17 -1.47 -3.07
N ILE A 131 -12.34 -0.47 -2.69
CA ILE A 131 -10.99 -0.27 -3.21
C ILE A 131 -9.99 -0.78 -2.19
N LEU A 132 -9.18 -1.78 -2.58
CA LEU A 132 -8.14 -2.41 -1.77
C LEU A 132 -6.77 -2.10 -2.38
N THR A 133 -5.84 -1.56 -1.57
CA THR A 133 -4.50 -1.15 -2.01
C THR A 133 -3.36 -1.74 -1.20
N SER A 134 -3.65 -2.43 -0.09
CA SER A 134 -2.65 -3.13 0.72
C SER A 134 -2.15 -4.35 -0.04
N LEU A 135 -0.88 -4.36 -0.44
CA LEU A 135 -0.29 -5.42 -1.28
C LEU A 135 -0.36 -6.80 -0.63
N ASP A 136 -0.09 -6.88 0.67
CA ASP A 136 -0.14 -8.11 1.45
C ASP A 136 -1.59 -8.64 1.62
N ASP A 137 -2.57 -7.75 1.71
CA ASP A 137 -3.98 -8.12 1.76
C ASP A 137 -4.48 -8.63 0.41
N ILE A 138 -4.07 -7.99 -0.69
CA ILE A 138 -4.35 -8.43 -2.07
C ILE A 138 -3.73 -9.82 -2.28
N ALA A 139 -2.44 -9.99 -1.94
CA ALA A 139 -1.74 -11.25 -2.07
C ALA A 139 -2.41 -12.38 -1.26
N TRP A 140 -2.85 -12.08 -0.02
CA TRP A 140 -3.57 -13.04 0.82
C TRP A 140 -4.96 -13.37 0.27
N LEU A 141 -5.72 -12.37 -0.17
CA LEU A 141 -7.10 -12.54 -0.64
C LEU A 141 -7.16 -13.44 -1.88
N PHE A 142 -6.25 -13.21 -2.82
CA PHE A 142 -6.18 -13.96 -4.07
C PHE A 142 -5.34 -15.25 -4.01
N ASN A 143 -4.70 -15.57 -2.89
CA ASN A 143 -3.71 -16.64 -2.79
C ASN A 143 -2.61 -16.49 -3.84
N LEU A 144 -2.17 -15.27 -4.09
CA LEU A 144 -1.09 -14.93 -5.01
C LEU A 144 0.12 -14.37 -4.26
N ARG A 145 1.30 -14.53 -4.83
CA ARG A 145 2.54 -13.95 -4.32
C ARG A 145 3.35 -13.38 -5.48
N GLY A 146 4.29 -12.51 -5.17
CA GLY A 146 5.25 -11.96 -6.11
C GLY A 146 6.55 -11.61 -5.40
N ASN A 147 7.48 -10.99 -6.12
CA ASN A 147 8.81 -10.62 -5.60
C ASN A 147 9.17 -9.17 -5.96
N ASP A 148 8.18 -8.29 -6.11
CA ASP A 148 8.42 -6.88 -6.45
C ASP A 148 9.10 -6.11 -5.31
N ILE A 149 8.93 -6.56 -4.06
CA ILE A 149 9.58 -5.97 -2.89
C ILE A 149 10.57 -6.99 -2.29
N PRO A 150 11.85 -6.64 -2.13
CA PRO A 150 12.83 -7.52 -1.52
C PRO A 150 12.38 -8.04 -0.15
N CYS A 151 12.55 -9.33 0.09
CA CYS A 151 12.17 -10.03 1.33
C CYS A 151 10.68 -9.97 1.71
N CYS A 152 9.81 -9.51 0.80
CA CYS A 152 8.37 -9.46 1.00
C CYS A 152 7.65 -10.08 -0.22
N PRO A 153 6.93 -11.21 -0.07
CA PRO A 153 6.40 -11.96 -1.20
C PRO A 153 5.09 -11.35 -1.74
N VAL A 154 5.14 -10.07 -2.12
CA VAL A 154 4.04 -9.30 -2.69
C VAL A 154 4.37 -8.80 -4.09
N PHE A 155 3.37 -8.31 -4.79
CA PHE A 155 3.49 -7.71 -6.11
C PHE A 155 2.73 -6.37 -6.14
N LEU A 156 3.20 -5.43 -6.92
CA LEU A 156 2.57 -4.12 -7.06
C LEU A 156 1.20 -4.28 -7.71
N SER A 157 0.16 -3.87 -7.02
CA SER A 157 -1.22 -4.09 -7.45
C SER A 157 -2.22 -3.17 -6.77
N TYR A 158 -3.38 -3.07 -7.39
CA TYR A 158 -4.62 -2.57 -6.81
C TYR A 158 -5.73 -3.58 -7.05
N ALA A 159 -6.75 -3.58 -6.21
CA ALA A 159 -7.96 -4.34 -6.47
C ALA A 159 -9.20 -3.48 -6.24
N VAL A 160 -10.16 -3.60 -7.13
CA VAL A 160 -11.46 -2.93 -7.01
C VAL A 160 -12.56 -3.97 -7.16
N PHE A 161 -13.47 -4.00 -6.18
CA PHE A 161 -14.55 -4.96 -6.12
C PHE A 161 -15.89 -4.27 -6.30
N THR A 162 -16.80 -4.94 -7.00
CA THR A 162 -18.25 -4.71 -6.95
C THR A 162 -18.90 -5.74 -6.05
N GLN A 163 -20.24 -5.78 -5.95
CA GLN A 163 -20.94 -6.79 -5.13
C GLN A 163 -20.90 -8.22 -5.69
N GLU A 164 -20.41 -8.42 -6.93
CA GLU A 164 -20.47 -9.72 -7.62
C GLU A 164 -19.18 -10.06 -8.39
N SER A 165 -18.32 -9.09 -8.57
CA SER A 165 -17.07 -9.24 -9.35
C SER A 165 -15.96 -8.36 -8.81
N GLY A 166 -14.79 -8.46 -9.40
CA GLY A 166 -13.67 -7.57 -9.08
C GLY A 166 -12.67 -7.47 -10.22
N VAL A 167 -11.77 -6.50 -10.08
CA VAL A 167 -10.65 -6.29 -11.01
C VAL A 167 -9.38 -6.24 -10.20
N LEU A 168 -8.39 -7.04 -10.60
CA LEU A 168 -7.01 -6.97 -10.14
C LEU A 168 -6.19 -6.19 -11.16
N PHE A 169 -5.61 -5.09 -10.73
CA PHE A 169 -4.69 -4.28 -11.53
C PHE A 169 -3.25 -4.64 -11.14
N CYS A 170 -2.47 -5.12 -12.09
CA CYS A 170 -1.05 -5.46 -11.90
C CYS A 170 -0.27 -5.18 -13.18
N GLU A 171 1.06 -5.20 -13.08
CA GLU A 171 1.91 -4.97 -14.26
C GLU A 171 1.61 -5.98 -15.37
N LYS A 172 1.64 -5.50 -16.60
CA LYS A 172 1.33 -6.30 -17.79
C LYS A 172 2.25 -7.52 -17.87
N ASN A 173 1.68 -8.70 -18.15
CA ASN A 173 2.37 -9.99 -18.27
C ASN A 173 2.95 -10.56 -16.95
N CYS A 174 2.77 -9.92 -15.79
CA CYS A 174 3.21 -10.52 -14.53
C CYS A 174 2.32 -11.69 -14.09
N ALA A 175 1.01 -11.63 -14.34
CA ALA A 175 0.10 -12.76 -14.18
C ALA A 175 0.06 -13.57 -15.47
N ASN A 176 0.52 -14.83 -15.42
CA ASN A 176 0.47 -15.74 -16.57
C ASN A 176 -0.98 -16.18 -16.90
N GLY A 177 -1.17 -16.81 -18.08
CA GLY A 177 -2.50 -17.19 -18.56
C GLY A 177 -3.26 -18.16 -17.64
N SER A 178 -2.57 -19.03 -16.90
CA SER A 178 -3.22 -19.94 -15.94
C SER A 178 -3.77 -19.16 -14.74
N ILE A 179 -3.03 -18.20 -14.21
CA ILE A 179 -3.48 -17.32 -13.12
C ILE A 179 -4.66 -16.46 -13.58
N GLN A 180 -4.57 -15.85 -14.78
CA GLN A 180 -5.66 -15.07 -15.34
C GLN A 180 -6.94 -15.90 -15.50
N THR A 181 -6.82 -17.12 -16.02
CA THR A 181 -7.96 -18.06 -16.18
C THR A 181 -8.56 -18.42 -14.81
N ALA A 182 -7.73 -18.69 -13.80
CA ALA A 182 -8.18 -19.02 -12.45
C ALA A 182 -8.86 -17.83 -11.76
N LEU A 183 -8.36 -16.62 -11.94
CA LEU A 183 -8.99 -15.39 -11.43
C LEU A 183 -10.32 -15.13 -12.14
N MET A 184 -10.39 -15.28 -13.45
CA MET A 184 -11.62 -15.10 -14.22
C MET A 184 -12.74 -16.07 -13.77
N LYS A 185 -12.39 -17.33 -13.50
CA LYS A 185 -13.34 -18.32 -12.94
C LYS A 185 -13.84 -17.90 -11.55
N ALA A 186 -13.07 -17.16 -10.79
CA ALA A 186 -13.44 -16.61 -9.49
C ALA A 186 -14.13 -15.23 -9.58
N GLY A 187 -14.52 -14.78 -10.78
CA GLY A 187 -15.20 -13.49 -10.99
C GLY A 187 -14.27 -12.29 -10.96
N ILE A 188 -12.97 -12.49 -11.16
CA ILE A 188 -11.93 -11.43 -11.11
C ILE A 188 -11.30 -11.25 -12.50
N GLU A 189 -11.46 -10.05 -13.06
CA GLU A 189 -10.75 -9.62 -14.27
C GLU A 189 -9.34 -9.15 -13.91
N THR A 190 -8.35 -9.31 -14.79
CA THR A 190 -7.02 -8.72 -14.64
C THR A 190 -6.84 -7.59 -15.65
N ARG A 191 -6.32 -6.46 -15.20
CA ARG A 191 -6.03 -5.28 -16.04
C ARG A 191 -4.63 -4.73 -15.77
N PRO A 192 -4.06 -3.97 -16.72
CA PRO A 192 -2.83 -3.23 -16.50
C PRO A 192 -2.89 -2.31 -15.28
N TYR A 193 -1.79 -2.22 -14.55
CA TYR A 193 -1.67 -1.44 -13.32
C TYR A 193 -2.12 0.02 -13.48
N GLU A 194 -1.75 0.65 -14.59
CA GLU A 194 -2.06 2.05 -14.89
C GLU A 194 -3.56 2.33 -15.13
N GLU A 195 -4.34 1.31 -15.44
CA GLU A 195 -5.76 1.48 -15.76
C GLU A 195 -6.65 1.71 -14.52
N VAL A 196 -6.11 1.52 -13.31
CA VAL A 196 -6.89 1.65 -12.06
C VAL A 196 -7.55 3.02 -11.93
N GLU A 197 -6.85 4.10 -12.24
CA GLU A 197 -7.40 5.45 -12.16
C GLU A 197 -8.56 5.66 -13.14
N GLN A 198 -8.37 5.23 -14.40
CA GLN A 198 -9.40 5.33 -15.41
C GLN A 198 -10.63 4.49 -15.05
N TYR A 199 -10.41 3.31 -14.44
CA TYR A 199 -11.50 2.45 -13.98
C TYR A 199 -12.31 3.13 -12.89
N ILE A 200 -11.64 3.73 -11.89
CA ILE A 200 -12.30 4.43 -10.79
C ILE A 200 -13.08 5.65 -11.30
N ARG A 201 -12.51 6.45 -12.21
CA ARG A 201 -13.22 7.60 -12.82
C ARG A 201 -14.49 7.21 -13.58
N LYS A 202 -14.58 5.98 -14.06
CA LYS A 202 -15.74 5.44 -14.81
C LYS A 202 -16.77 4.75 -13.91
N MET A 203 -16.64 4.79 -12.60
CA MET A 203 -17.65 4.26 -11.67
C MET A 203 -18.97 4.99 -11.87
N GLY A 204 -20.08 4.25 -11.77
CA GLY A 204 -21.42 4.84 -11.86
C GLY A 204 -21.68 5.89 -10.77
N GLN A 205 -22.65 6.77 -10.99
CA GLN A 205 -23.03 7.82 -10.06
C GLN A 205 -23.91 7.31 -8.91
N GLY A 206 -23.91 8.04 -7.79
CA GLY A 206 -24.76 7.73 -6.61
C GLY A 206 -24.32 6.47 -5.87
N LYS A 207 -23.08 6.03 -6.04
CA LYS A 207 -22.52 4.80 -5.48
C LYS A 207 -21.85 5.03 -4.13
N ARG A 208 -21.87 4.00 -3.29
CA ARG A 208 -21.15 3.95 -2.02
C ARG A 208 -19.82 3.23 -2.25
N VAL A 209 -18.73 4.01 -2.27
CA VAL A 209 -17.37 3.53 -2.55
C VAL A 209 -16.59 3.45 -1.25
N ALA A 210 -16.28 2.25 -0.79
CA ALA A 210 -15.53 2.02 0.44
C ALA A 210 -14.03 1.91 0.19
N MET A 211 -13.25 2.44 1.13
CA MET A 211 -11.79 2.28 1.20
C MET A 211 -11.30 2.55 2.62
N ASP A 212 -10.15 2.04 2.99
CA ASP A 212 -9.46 2.45 4.22
C ASP A 212 -8.63 3.71 3.91
N MET A 213 -9.12 4.88 4.30
CA MET A 213 -8.50 6.17 3.99
C MET A 213 -7.14 6.37 4.68
N ARG A 214 -6.78 5.53 5.66
CA ARG A 214 -5.46 5.53 6.31
C ARG A 214 -4.41 4.78 5.48
N VAL A 215 -4.85 4.01 4.47
CA VAL A 215 -4.00 3.16 3.62
C VAL A 215 -4.04 3.61 2.17
N VAL A 216 -5.23 3.91 1.64
CA VAL A 216 -5.39 4.36 0.25
C VAL A 216 -4.73 5.72 0.05
N ASN A 217 -3.89 5.84 -0.98
CA ASN A 217 -3.26 7.10 -1.32
C ASN A 217 -4.29 8.14 -1.77
N ALA A 218 -3.98 9.40 -1.50
CA ALA A 218 -4.91 10.51 -1.71
C ALA A 218 -5.20 10.77 -3.20
N HIS A 219 -4.25 10.47 -4.08
CA HIS A 219 -4.44 10.64 -5.53
C HIS A 219 -5.50 9.66 -6.05
N LEU A 220 -5.44 8.39 -5.64
CA LEU A 220 -6.41 7.38 -6.05
C LEU A 220 -7.81 7.67 -5.49
N ALA A 221 -7.91 8.06 -4.22
CA ALA A 221 -9.18 8.46 -3.62
C ALA A 221 -9.84 9.65 -4.35
N ALA A 222 -9.04 10.59 -4.83
CA ALA A 222 -9.51 11.74 -5.59
C ALA A 222 -10.00 11.40 -7.00
N GLN A 223 -9.79 10.17 -7.50
CA GLN A 223 -10.35 9.73 -8.79
C GLN A 223 -11.81 9.29 -8.69
N VAL A 224 -12.34 9.07 -7.48
CA VAL A 224 -13.74 8.70 -7.29
C VAL A 224 -14.63 9.89 -7.67
N PRO A 225 -15.61 9.71 -8.58
CA PRO A 225 -16.51 10.79 -8.98
C PRO A 225 -17.23 11.44 -7.79
N ASN A 226 -17.38 12.74 -7.80
CA ASN A 226 -17.93 13.53 -6.70
C ASN A 226 -19.40 13.19 -6.36
N GLU A 227 -20.13 12.61 -7.30
CA GLU A 227 -21.51 12.16 -7.13
C GLU A 227 -21.61 10.88 -6.27
N ASN A 228 -20.48 10.26 -5.96
CA ASN A 228 -20.40 9.06 -5.14
C ASN A 228 -20.09 9.39 -3.69
N THR A 229 -20.57 8.54 -2.78
CA THR A 229 -20.29 8.66 -1.36
C THR A 229 -19.06 7.85 -1.00
N LEU A 230 -18.00 8.50 -0.58
CA LEU A 230 -16.84 7.84 0.00
C LEU A 230 -17.17 7.34 1.40
N VAL A 231 -16.91 6.05 1.64
CA VAL A 231 -17.13 5.40 2.94
C VAL A 231 -15.78 4.97 3.51
N ASP A 232 -15.35 5.63 4.58
CA ASP A 232 -14.14 5.22 5.29
C ASP A 232 -14.40 3.95 6.09
N VAL A 233 -13.63 2.91 5.84
CA VAL A 233 -13.75 1.61 6.51
C VAL A 233 -12.38 1.11 6.94
N VAL A 234 -12.35 0.39 8.06
CA VAL A 234 -11.18 -0.43 8.38
C VAL A 234 -11.17 -1.61 7.42
N ASN A 235 -10.05 -1.82 6.73
CA ASN A 235 -9.90 -2.92 5.79
C ASN A 235 -10.17 -4.28 6.48
N PRO A 236 -11.22 -5.02 6.11
CA PRO A 236 -11.59 -6.26 6.79
C PRO A 236 -10.58 -7.37 6.57
N THR A 237 -9.86 -7.37 5.44
CA THR A 237 -8.89 -8.41 5.10
C THR A 237 -7.70 -8.43 6.05
N GLY A 238 -7.31 -7.28 6.61
CA GLY A 238 -6.27 -7.19 7.63
C GLY A 238 -6.58 -8.06 8.87
N MET A 239 -7.80 -7.93 9.41
CA MET A 239 -8.23 -8.76 10.55
C MET A 239 -8.43 -10.23 10.16
N TRP A 240 -8.98 -10.50 8.98
CA TRP A 240 -9.18 -11.89 8.54
C TRP A 240 -7.85 -12.62 8.33
N LYS A 241 -6.86 -11.94 7.78
CA LYS A 241 -5.50 -12.46 7.62
C LYS A 241 -4.79 -12.65 8.96
N ALA A 242 -5.06 -11.80 9.95
CA ALA A 242 -4.46 -11.90 11.29
C ALA A 242 -4.89 -13.16 12.02
N VAL A 243 -6.14 -13.60 11.84
CA VAL A 243 -6.67 -14.86 12.40
C VAL A 243 -6.29 -16.02 11.50
N LYS A 244 -5.23 -16.74 11.85
CA LYS A 244 -4.69 -17.87 11.07
C LYS A 244 -5.60 -19.09 11.13
N ASN A 245 -5.82 -19.76 10.00
CA ASN A 245 -6.42 -21.08 9.96
C ASN A 245 -5.42 -22.18 10.39
N GLU A 246 -5.92 -23.41 10.63
CA GLU A 246 -5.10 -24.53 11.10
C GLU A 246 -3.93 -24.87 10.16
N THR A 247 -4.14 -24.75 8.85
CA THR A 247 -3.11 -25.00 7.83
C THR A 247 -2.02 -23.93 7.89
N GLU A 248 -2.40 -22.66 8.01
CA GLU A 248 -1.46 -21.55 8.18
C GLU A 248 -0.65 -21.71 9.45
N VAL A 249 -1.29 -22.02 10.59
CA VAL A 249 -0.60 -22.27 11.88
C VAL A 249 0.39 -23.42 11.77
N LYS A 250 0.00 -24.53 11.13
CA LYS A 250 0.91 -25.68 10.93
C LYS A 250 2.12 -25.30 10.07
N ASN A 251 1.91 -24.60 8.97
CA ASN A 251 3.00 -24.20 8.09
C ASN A 251 3.91 -23.15 8.74
N GLU A 252 3.36 -22.24 9.52
CA GLU A 252 4.14 -21.25 10.27
C GLU A 252 5.05 -21.91 11.30
N ARG A 253 4.54 -22.89 12.06
CA ARG A 253 5.38 -23.68 12.98
C ARG A 253 6.54 -24.38 12.26
N ILE A 254 6.30 -24.95 11.08
CA ILE A 254 7.34 -25.58 10.26
C ILE A 254 8.36 -24.54 9.78
N ALA A 255 7.92 -23.37 9.36
CA ALA A 255 8.79 -22.28 8.92
C ALA A 255 9.68 -21.80 10.07
N HIS A 256 9.11 -21.56 11.26
CA HIS A 256 9.87 -21.17 12.45
C HIS A 256 10.87 -22.21 12.91
N LEU A 257 10.56 -23.52 12.79
CA LEU A 257 11.52 -24.58 13.08
C LEU A 257 12.74 -24.51 12.14
N LYS A 258 12.51 -24.32 10.83
CA LYS A 258 13.60 -24.18 9.85
C LYS A 258 14.45 -22.93 10.12
N ASP A 259 13.80 -21.83 10.41
CA ASP A 259 14.45 -20.57 10.73
C ASP A 259 15.29 -20.66 12.01
N GLY A 260 14.73 -21.23 13.07
CA GLY A 260 15.44 -21.48 14.33
C GLY A 260 16.68 -22.37 14.16
N ILE A 261 16.62 -23.41 13.30
CA ILE A 261 17.77 -24.24 12.97
C ILE A 261 18.84 -23.41 12.23
N ALA A 262 18.44 -22.57 11.26
CA ALA A 262 19.37 -21.73 10.51
C ALA A 262 20.08 -20.72 11.42
N ILE A 263 19.34 -20.04 12.30
CA ILE A 263 19.89 -19.09 13.28
C ILE A 263 20.84 -19.79 14.24
N THR A 264 20.47 -20.97 14.76
CA THR A 264 21.33 -21.74 15.67
C THR A 264 22.64 -22.12 14.99
N LYS A 265 22.61 -22.56 13.73
CA LYS A 265 23.82 -22.86 12.96
C LYS A 265 24.69 -21.62 12.73
N MET A 266 24.07 -20.48 12.43
CA MET A 266 24.79 -19.21 12.28
C MET A 266 25.48 -18.78 13.58
N LEU A 267 24.78 -18.85 14.72
CA LEU A 267 25.36 -18.54 16.03
C LEU A 267 26.51 -19.47 16.40
N TYR A 268 26.40 -20.77 16.07
CA TYR A 268 27.50 -21.71 16.25
C TYR A 268 28.71 -21.40 15.38
N TRP A 269 28.48 -20.97 14.14
CA TRP A 269 29.56 -20.57 13.20
C TRP A 269 30.29 -19.31 13.65
N LEU A 270 29.61 -18.37 14.33
CA LEU A 270 30.19 -17.12 14.84
C LEU A 270 31.03 -17.31 16.11
N ARG A 271 31.00 -18.47 16.80
CA ARG A 271 31.82 -18.80 17.96
C ARG A 271 33.16 -19.39 17.56
#